data_a793fd47e4f1de50430dfd2ad225555e
#
_entry.id   a793fd47e4f1de50430dfd2ad225555e
#
_cell.length_a   1.000
_cell.length_b   1.000
_cell.length_c   1.000
_cell.angle_alpha   90.00
_cell.angle_beta   90.00
_cell.angle_gamma   90.00
#
_symmetry.space_group_name_H-M   'P 1'
#
loop_
_entity.id
_entity.type
_entity.pdbx_description
1 polymer ?
#
loop_
_entity_poly.entity_id
_entity_poly.type
_entity_poly.pdbx_seq_one_letter_code
_entity_poly.pdbx_strand_id
1 'polypeptide(L)'
;VEGTELLLSAKPFPERAFERAIAADPRFALAHAGEARALFLSNKVAEAKAAALMGRELAKNLPERERSNVEVVLLTIEGGSAKAYALAREHLKQYPTDAMVLAPCCGVFGLIGFSGRKGREQEMRQLVEELAPHWGDDPFFLTQLAFARVETGDIEGARKPIERTLELDPRSAHGAHVMAHLHYEAGARVAGLKFLHKWLPDYAR
;
A
#
# COMPACT_ATOMS: atom_id res chain seq x y z
N VAL A 1 2.35 11.79 -7.96
CA VAL A 1 2.76 12.02 -6.58
C VAL A 1 1.52 12.13 -5.69
N GLU A 2 0.68 13.18 -5.79
CA GLU A 2 -0.48 13.39 -4.90
C GLU A 2 -1.41 12.17 -4.79
N GLY A 3 -1.87 11.59 -5.92
CA GLY A 3 -2.75 10.43 -5.92
C GLY A 3 -2.16 9.21 -5.22
N THR A 4 -0.87 9.00 -5.40
CA THR A 4 -0.12 7.93 -4.73
C THR A 4 -0.07 8.14 -3.22
N GLU A 5 0.24 9.35 -2.78
CA GLU A 5 0.28 9.70 -1.35
C GLU A 5 -1.09 9.52 -0.67
N LEU A 6 -2.17 10.02 -1.31
CA LEU A 6 -3.53 9.84 -0.80
C LEU A 6 -3.91 8.35 -0.71
N LEU A 7 -3.59 7.56 -1.74
CA LEU A 7 -3.89 6.15 -1.80
C LEU A 7 -3.16 5.36 -0.71
N LEU A 8 -1.85 5.57 -0.57
CA LEU A 8 -0.99 4.80 0.33
C LEU A 8 -1.21 5.15 1.81
N SER A 9 -1.66 6.36 2.11
CA SER A 9 -2.01 6.79 3.47
C SER A 9 -3.50 6.59 3.81
N ALA A 10 -4.27 5.99 2.90
CA ALA A 10 -5.71 5.79 2.99
C ALA A 10 -6.49 7.09 3.26
N LYS A 11 -6.07 8.17 2.61
CA LYS A 11 -6.79 9.46 2.61
C LYS A 11 -7.93 9.46 1.59
N PRO A 12 -8.94 10.34 1.77
CA PRO A 12 -10.11 10.38 0.88
C PRO A 12 -9.76 10.76 -0.57
N PHE A 13 -10.50 10.21 -1.51
CA PHE A 13 -10.56 10.59 -2.93
C PHE A 13 -9.25 10.52 -3.73
N PRO A 14 -8.39 9.48 -3.57
CA PRO A 14 -7.18 9.33 -4.38
C PRO A 14 -7.50 9.27 -5.89
N GLU A 15 -8.65 8.71 -6.29
CA GLU A 15 -9.08 8.62 -7.70
C GLU A 15 -9.13 9.99 -8.37
N ARG A 16 -9.61 11.03 -7.67
CA ARG A 16 -9.69 12.40 -8.22
C ARG A 16 -8.31 12.99 -8.55
N ALA A 17 -7.29 12.63 -7.80
CA ALA A 17 -5.93 13.06 -8.09
C ALA A 17 -5.35 12.36 -9.33
N PHE A 18 -5.66 11.08 -9.50
CA PHE A 18 -5.28 10.35 -10.72
C PHE A 18 -6.07 10.83 -11.93
N GLU A 19 -7.39 11.11 -11.82
CA GLU A 19 -8.21 11.73 -12.88
C GLU A 19 -7.60 13.06 -13.35
N ARG A 20 -7.15 13.92 -12.42
CA ARG A 20 -6.46 15.18 -12.79
C ARG A 20 -5.14 14.93 -13.54
N ALA A 21 -4.38 13.92 -13.12
CA ALA A 21 -3.14 13.54 -13.79
C ALA A 21 -3.41 13.01 -15.21
N ILE A 22 -4.44 12.19 -15.40
CA ILE A 22 -4.88 11.68 -16.72
C ILE A 22 -5.39 12.83 -17.59
N ALA A 23 -6.14 13.78 -17.02
CA ALA A 23 -6.61 14.95 -17.77
C ALA A 23 -5.44 15.84 -18.27
N ALA A 24 -4.38 15.93 -17.48
CA ALA A 24 -3.16 16.67 -17.85
C ALA A 24 -2.31 15.92 -18.90
N ASP A 25 -2.21 14.60 -18.79
CA ASP A 25 -1.56 13.71 -19.77
C ASP A 25 -2.34 12.40 -19.92
N PRO A 26 -3.21 12.29 -20.92
CA PRO A 26 -3.99 11.07 -21.18
C PRO A 26 -3.15 9.82 -21.48
N ARG A 27 -1.86 9.99 -21.78
CA ARG A 27 -0.92 8.90 -22.08
C ARG A 27 -0.12 8.48 -20.85
N PHE A 28 -0.36 9.04 -19.69
CA PHE A 28 0.36 8.74 -18.47
C PHE A 28 -0.06 7.36 -17.90
N ALA A 29 0.58 6.29 -18.36
CA ALA A 29 0.26 4.90 -18.00
C ALA A 29 0.16 4.64 -16.48
N LEU A 30 1.10 5.20 -15.69
CA LEU A 30 1.09 5.03 -14.23
C LEU A 30 -0.08 5.75 -13.54
N ALA A 31 -0.61 6.81 -14.13
CA ALA A 31 -1.81 7.46 -13.59
C ALA A 31 -3.04 6.57 -13.78
N HIS A 32 -3.18 5.91 -14.94
CA HIS A 32 -4.24 4.92 -15.16
C HIS A 32 -4.11 3.70 -14.23
N ALA A 33 -2.88 3.23 -13.97
CA ALA A 33 -2.65 2.16 -12.99
C ALA A 33 -3.01 2.59 -11.56
N GLY A 34 -2.68 3.81 -11.17
CA GLY A 34 -3.02 4.38 -9.87
C GLY A 34 -4.54 4.56 -9.69
N GLU A 35 -5.23 5.09 -10.70
CA GLU A 35 -6.68 5.17 -10.75
C GLU A 35 -7.32 3.78 -10.64
N ALA A 36 -6.83 2.82 -11.42
CA ALA A 36 -7.31 1.44 -11.37
C ALA A 36 -7.24 0.85 -9.96
N ARG A 37 -6.14 1.08 -9.26
CA ARG A 37 -5.99 0.60 -7.89
C ARG A 37 -6.94 1.32 -6.91
N ALA A 38 -7.13 2.64 -7.04
CA ALA A 38 -8.07 3.40 -6.22
C ALA A 38 -9.51 2.92 -6.43
N LEU A 39 -9.91 2.70 -7.67
CA LEU A 39 -11.22 2.16 -8.05
C LEU A 39 -11.42 0.73 -7.50
N PHE A 40 -10.41 -0.12 -7.60
CA PHE A 40 -10.45 -1.49 -7.07
C PHE A 40 -10.68 -1.52 -5.57
N LEU A 41 -9.96 -0.70 -4.81
CA LEU A 41 -10.13 -0.56 -3.36
C LEU A 41 -11.50 0.03 -2.97
N SER A 42 -12.13 0.77 -3.89
CA SER A 42 -13.49 1.29 -3.76
C SER A 42 -14.57 0.31 -4.27
N ASN A 43 -14.20 -0.95 -4.54
CA ASN A 43 -15.07 -2.02 -5.06
C ASN A 43 -15.70 -1.72 -6.43
N LYS A 44 -15.12 -0.82 -7.22
CA LYS A 44 -15.49 -0.50 -8.60
C LYS A 44 -14.69 -1.37 -9.58
N VAL A 45 -14.92 -2.69 -9.54
CA VAL A 45 -14.03 -3.68 -10.19
C VAL A 45 -14.02 -3.54 -11.73
N ALA A 46 -15.16 -3.25 -12.35
CA ALA A 46 -15.26 -3.13 -13.81
C ALA A 46 -14.47 -1.90 -14.32
N GLU A 47 -14.64 -0.76 -13.66
CA GLU A 47 -13.93 0.48 -13.97
C GLU A 47 -12.42 0.33 -13.67
N ALA A 48 -12.07 -0.30 -12.56
CA ALA A 48 -10.69 -0.60 -12.23
C ALA A 48 -10.00 -1.43 -13.30
N LYS A 49 -10.67 -2.47 -13.80
CA LYS A 49 -10.14 -3.31 -14.88
C LYS A 49 -9.97 -2.52 -16.17
N ALA A 50 -10.92 -1.68 -16.54
CA ALA A 50 -10.83 -0.85 -17.74
C ALA A 50 -9.64 0.13 -17.67
N ALA A 51 -9.46 0.81 -16.53
CA ALA A 51 -8.32 1.71 -16.30
C ALA A 51 -6.97 0.97 -16.33
N ALA A 52 -6.88 -0.22 -15.70
CA ALA A 52 -5.67 -1.03 -15.72
C ALA A 52 -5.30 -1.51 -17.13
N LEU A 53 -6.28 -1.92 -17.93
CA LEU A 53 -6.07 -2.31 -19.34
C LEU A 53 -5.57 -1.12 -20.19
N MET A 54 -6.14 0.08 -19.97
CA MET A 54 -5.65 1.29 -20.62
C MET A 54 -4.20 1.58 -20.21
N GLY A 55 -3.88 1.52 -18.92
CA GLY A 55 -2.51 1.68 -18.44
C GLY A 55 -1.53 0.71 -19.11
N ARG A 56 -1.91 -0.58 -19.23
CA ARG A 56 -1.09 -1.61 -19.91
C ARG A 56 -0.86 -1.29 -21.37
N GLU A 57 -1.88 -0.86 -22.09
CA GLU A 57 -1.75 -0.49 -23.50
C GLU A 57 -0.76 0.67 -23.68
N LEU A 58 -0.89 1.70 -22.85
CA LEU A 58 -0.01 2.87 -22.87
C LEU A 58 1.43 2.54 -22.43
N ALA A 59 1.60 1.53 -21.58
CA ALA A 59 2.92 1.13 -21.08
C ALA A 59 3.75 0.29 -22.06
N LYS A 60 3.20 -0.20 -23.16
CA LYS A 60 3.86 -1.17 -24.07
C LYS A 60 5.28 -0.78 -24.49
N ASN A 61 5.51 0.50 -24.73
CA ASN A 61 6.81 1.02 -25.20
C ASN A 61 7.55 1.79 -24.10
N LEU A 62 7.11 1.72 -22.84
CA LEU A 62 7.79 2.34 -21.72
C LEU A 62 8.91 1.42 -21.19
N PRO A 63 9.83 1.96 -20.38
CA PRO A 63 10.83 1.16 -19.68
C PRO A 63 10.22 0.04 -18.83
N GLU A 64 11.04 -0.95 -18.45
CA GLU A 64 10.60 -2.13 -17.71
C GLU A 64 9.94 -1.80 -16.40
N ARG A 65 10.41 -0.76 -15.70
CA ARG A 65 9.85 -0.31 -14.44
C ARG A 65 8.36 0.01 -14.54
N GLU A 66 7.99 0.83 -15.53
CA GLU A 66 6.62 1.26 -15.76
C GLU A 66 5.75 0.09 -16.23
N ARG A 67 6.27 -0.74 -17.15
CA ARG A 67 5.55 -1.92 -17.65
C ARG A 67 5.21 -2.91 -16.55
N SER A 68 6.21 -3.30 -15.76
CA SER A 68 6.01 -4.26 -14.68
C SER A 68 5.15 -3.72 -13.55
N ASN A 69 5.25 -2.40 -13.22
CA ASN A 69 4.36 -1.75 -12.25
C ASN A 69 2.89 -1.88 -12.70
N VAL A 70 2.58 -1.46 -13.91
CA VAL A 70 1.21 -1.53 -14.46
C VAL A 70 0.71 -2.98 -14.53
N GLU A 71 1.56 -3.93 -14.91
CA GLU A 71 1.19 -5.34 -15.02
C GLU A 71 0.89 -5.95 -13.65
N VAL A 72 1.62 -5.59 -12.59
CA VAL A 72 1.31 -6.02 -11.21
C VAL A 72 -0.09 -5.55 -10.80
N VAL A 73 -0.44 -4.31 -11.11
CA VAL A 73 -1.78 -3.77 -10.81
C VAL A 73 -2.86 -4.54 -11.55
N LEU A 74 -2.69 -4.75 -12.86
CA LEU A 74 -3.67 -5.48 -13.67
C LEU A 74 -3.85 -6.92 -13.18
N LEU A 75 -2.77 -7.66 -12.97
CA LEU A 75 -2.82 -9.04 -12.48
C LEU A 75 -3.50 -9.13 -11.10
N THR A 76 -3.30 -8.13 -10.24
CA THR A 76 -3.98 -8.05 -8.93
C THR A 76 -5.49 -7.91 -9.11
N ILE A 77 -5.93 -7.03 -10.00
CA ILE A 77 -7.36 -6.78 -10.29
C ILE A 77 -8.03 -7.98 -10.97
N GLU A 78 -7.31 -8.69 -11.84
CA GLU A 78 -7.81 -9.87 -12.53
C GLU A 78 -7.84 -11.15 -11.67
N GLY A 79 -7.38 -11.08 -10.40
CA GLY A 79 -7.34 -12.21 -9.48
C GLY A 79 -6.16 -13.15 -9.72
N GLY A 80 -5.20 -12.76 -10.54
CA GLY A 80 -3.97 -13.51 -10.81
C GLY A 80 -2.92 -13.41 -9.68
N SER A 81 -3.34 -13.53 -8.43
CA SER A 81 -2.55 -13.19 -7.23
C SER A 81 -1.15 -13.83 -7.20
N ALA A 82 -1.02 -15.10 -7.59
CA ALA A 82 0.28 -15.78 -7.61
C ALA A 82 1.24 -15.17 -8.65
N LYS A 83 0.72 -14.83 -9.85
CA LYS A 83 1.50 -14.20 -10.91
C LYS A 83 1.84 -12.75 -10.55
N ALA A 84 0.86 -12.01 -9.99
CA ALA A 84 1.07 -10.64 -9.52
C ALA A 84 2.18 -10.59 -8.47
N TYR A 85 2.15 -11.49 -7.50
CA TYR A 85 3.17 -11.55 -6.45
C TYR A 85 4.55 -11.95 -6.99
N ALA A 86 4.63 -12.94 -7.87
CA ALA A 86 5.90 -13.32 -8.49
C ALA A 86 6.52 -12.15 -9.26
N LEU A 87 5.72 -11.43 -10.06
CA LEU A 87 6.18 -10.26 -10.79
C LEU A 87 6.58 -9.11 -9.84
N ALA A 88 5.80 -8.86 -8.79
CA ALA A 88 6.12 -7.84 -7.79
C ALA A 88 7.46 -8.12 -7.10
N ARG A 89 7.75 -9.39 -6.75
CA ARG A 89 9.04 -9.78 -6.17
C ARG A 89 10.22 -9.50 -7.11
N GLU A 90 10.09 -9.81 -8.41
CA GLU A 90 11.14 -9.51 -9.40
C GLU A 90 11.30 -8.00 -9.60
N HIS A 91 10.21 -7.26 -9.68
CA HIS A 91 10.22 -5.80 -9.78
C HIS A 91 10.94 -5.15 -8.59
N LEU A 92 10.58 -5.54 -7.36
CA LEU A 92 11.14 -4.95 -6.13
C LEU A 92 12.63 -5.27 -5.91
N LYS A 93 13.19 -6.30 -6.52
CA LYS A 93 14.63 -6.53 -6.55
C LYS A 93 15.38 -5.44 -7.31
N GLN A 94 14.78 -4.89 -8.36
CA GLN A 94 15.39 -3.87 -9.21
C GLN A 94 14.98 -2.45 -8.78
N TYR A 95 13.75 -2.30 -8.29
CA TYR A 95 13.13 -1.03 -7.91
C TYR A 95 12.57 -1.12 -6.47
N PRO A 96 13.44 -1.24 -5.46
CA PRO A 96 13.05 -1.56 -4.09
C PRO A 96 12.15 -0.51 -3.42
N THR A 97 12.12 0.71 -3.96
CA THR A 97 11.32 1.83 -3.43
C THR A 97 10.03 2.09 -4.22
N ASP A 98 9.59 1.15 -5.07
CA ASP A 98 8.33 1.32 -5.78
C ASP A 98 7.14 0.96 -4.87
N ALA A 99 6.61 1.99 -4.20
CA ALA A 99 5.51 1.87 -3.24
C ALA A 99 4.24 1.28 -3.86
N MET A 100 3.96 1.58 -5.14
CA MET A 100 2.75 1.10 -5.81
C MET A 100 2.80 -0.40 -6.12
N VAL A 101 3.99 -0.96 -6.22
CA VAL A 101 4.22 -2.40 -6.37
C VAL A 101 4.32 -3.11 -5.02
N LEU A 102 4.90 -2.45 -4.00
CA LEU A 102 4.98 -3.01 -2.65
C LEU A 102 3.60 -3.07 -1.97
N ALA A 103 2.80 -2.02 -2.07
CA ALA A 103 1.53 -1.91 -1.36
C ALA A 103 0.55 -3.08 -1.61
N PRO A 104 0.36 -3.61 -2.84
CA PRO A 104 -0.46 -4.80 -3.06
C PRO A 104 0.04 -6.06 -2.35
N CYS A 105 1.34 -6.15 -2.04
CA CYS A 105 1.90 -7.32 -1.36
C CYS A 105 1.59 -7.32 0.14
N CYS A 106 1.36 -6.15 0.72
CA CYS A 106 1.23 -5.93 2.17
C CYS A 106 -0.22 -5.96 2.66
N GLY A 107 -0.38 -6.12 3.97
CA GLY A 107 -1.68 -6.14 4.63
C GLY A 107 -2.40 -7.50 4.56
N VAL A 108 -3.44 -7.64 5.37
CA VAL A 108 -4.21 -8.90 5.51
C VAL A 108 -4.86 -9.31 4.19
N PHE A 109 -5.35 -8.32 3.42
CA PHE A 109 -6.00 -8.54 2.12
C PHE A 109 -5.05 -8.41 0.94
N GLY A 110 -3.74 -8.25 1.20
CA GLY A 110 -2.71 -8.20 0.17
C GLY A 110 -2.40 -9.55 -0.45
N LEU A 111 -1.55 -9.55 -1.48
CA LEU A 111 -1.17 -10.75 -2.23
C LEU A 111 -0.53 -11.84 -1.36
N ILE A 112 0.19 -11.44 -0.30
CA ILE A 112 0.76 -12.36 0.69
C ILE A 112 -0.31 -12.74 1.72
N GLY A 113 -0.94 -11.78 2.37
CA GLY A 113 -1.88 -12.00 3.48
C GLY A 113 -3.09 -12.83 3.09
N PHE A 114 -3.66 -12.59 1.91
CA PHE A 114 -4.84 -13.30 1.40
C PHE A 114 -4.50 -14.62 0.68
N SER A 115 -3.23 -15.00 0.62
CA SER A 115 -2.78 -16.23 -0.06
C SER A 115 -3.25 -17.53 0.60
N GLY A 116 -3.66 -17.49 1.88
CA GLY A 116 -3.99 -18.67 2.67
C GLY A 116 -2.79 -19.56 3.02
N ARG A 117 -1.57 -19.17 2.64
CA ARG A 117 -0.36 -19.96 2.91
C ARG A 117 0.02 -19.91 4.38
N LYS A 118 0.49 -21.02 4.90
CA LYS A 118 1.09 -21.08 6.24
C LYS A 118 2.39 -20.25 6.24
N GLY A 119 2.57 -19.41 7.25
CA GLY A 119 3.76 -18.56 7.39
C GLY A 119 3.74 -17.28 6.55
N ARG A 120 2.58 -16.91 5.98
CA ARG A 120 2.41 -15.67 5.19
C ARG A 120 2.76 -14.39 5.98
N GLU A 121 2.52 -14.35 7.28
CA GLU A 121 2.86 -13.24 8.15
C GLU A 121 4.38 -13.05 8.21
N GLN A 122 5.13 -14.12 8.37
CA GLN A 122 6.59 -14.13 8.34
C GLN A 122 7.15 -13.78 6.95
N GLU A 123 6.51 -14.27 5.90
CA GLU A 123 6.88 -13.93 4.51
C GLU A 123 6.70 -12.43 4.24
N MET A 124 5.60 -11.82 4.71
CA MET A 124 5.38 -10.39 4.60
C MET A 124 6.44 -9.59 5.40
N ARG A 125 6.73 -10.01 6.63
CA ARG A 125 7.79 -9.40 7.45
C ARG A 125 9.14 -9.48 6.74
N GLN A 126 9.51 -10.65 6.23
CA GLN A 126 10.75 -10.83 5.50
C GLN A 126 10.84 -9.88 4.29
N LEU A 127 9.76 -9.77 3.49
CA LEU A 127 9.74 -8.87 2.35
C LEU A 127 10.02 -7.41 2.75
N VAL A 128 9.33 -6.89 3.76
CA VAL A 128 9.53 -5.49 4.15
C VAL A 128 10.88 -5.27 4.84
N GLU A 129 11.38 -6.21 5.61
CA GLU A 129 12.70 -6.10 6.25
C GLU A 129 13.85 -6.19 5.23
N GLU A 130 13.72 -7.01 4.16
CA GLU A 130 14.66 -7.03 3.02
C GLU A 130 14.72 -5.68 2.30
N LEU A 131 13.60 -4.98 2.20
CA LEU A 131 13.52 -3.68 1.52
C LEU A 131 13.93 -2.50 2.40
N ALA A 132 13.92 -2.64 3.73
CA ALA A 132 14.14 -1.56 4.68
C ALA A 132 15.43 -0.74 4.45
N PRO A 133 16.57 -1.32 4.03
CA PRO A 133 17.78 -0.53 3.77
C PRO A 133 17.65 0.50 2.63
N HIS A 134 16.65 0.37 1.76
CA HIS A 134 16.42 1.26 0.62
C HIS A 134 15.43 2.40 0.94
N TRP A 135 14.70 2.28 2.07
CA TRP A 135 13.72 3.26 2.49
C TRP A 135 14.26 4.06 3.67
N GLY A 136 14.09 5.34 3.65
CA GLY A 136 14.37 6.19 4.81
C GLY A 136 13.15 6.33 5.71
N ASP A 137 12.98 7.51 6.28
CA ASP A 137 11.79 7.91 7.04
C ASP A 137 10.59 8.16 6.10
N ASP A 138 10.15 7.15 5.38
CA ASP A 138 8.97 7.21 4.54
C ASP A 138 7.74 6.70 5.30
N PRO A 139 6.67 7.50 5.49
CA PRO A 139 5.54 7.14 6.33
C PRO A 139 4.74 5.94 5.81
N PHE A 140 4.65 5.74 4.49
CA PHE A 140 4.04 4.54 3.93
C PHE A 140 4.85 3.30 4.31
N PHE A 141 6.17 3.32 4.05
CA PHE A 141 7.01 2.16 4.33
C PHE A 141 7.08 1.82 5.82
N LEU A 142 7.25 2.82 6.68
CA LEU A 142 7.26 2.64 8.13
C LEU A 142 5.94 2.01 8.64
N THR A 143 4.81 2.35 8.01
CA THR A 143 3.51 1.72 8.31
C THR A 143 3.53 0.23 7.96
N GLN A 144 4.05 -0.15 6.77
CA GLN A 144 4.12 -1.56 6.37
C GLN A 144 5.06 -2.36 7.28
N LEU A 145 6.21 -1.79 7.63
CA LEU A 145 7.17 -2.39 8.55
C LEU A 145 6.57 -2.62 9.94
N ALA A 146 5.89 -1.61 10.49
CA ALA A 146 5.21 -1.72 11.77
C ALA A 146 4.11 -2.79 11.72
N PHE A 147 3.26 -2.78 10.69
CA PHE A 147 2.20 -3.76 10.52
C PHE A 147 2.75 -5.20 10.50
N ALA A 148 3.76 -5.47 9.66
CA ALA A 148 4.36 -6.80 9.56
C ALA A 148 4.98 -7.28 10.87
N ARG A 149 5.54 -6.38 11.67
CA ARG A 149 6.06 -6.69 13.02
C ARG A 149 4.95 -7.00 14.00
N VAL A 150 3.86 -6.21 14.00
CA VAL A 150 2.69 -6.49 14.85
C VAL A 150 2.11 -7.88 14.54
N GLU A 151 1.90 -8.20 13.24
CA GLU A 151 1.35 -9.49 12.81
C GLU A 151 2.24 -10.70 13.16
N THR A 152 3.51 -10.46 13.43
CA THR A 152 4.45 -11.50 13.87
C THR A 152 4.78 -11.45 15.36
N GLY A 153 4.06 -10.63 16.14
CA GLY A 153 4.18 -10.53 17.60
C GLY A 153 5.33 -9.66 18.10
N ASP A 154 6.06 -8.99 17.21
CA ASP A 154 7.14 -8.06 17.56
C ASP A 154 6.58 -6.66 17.87
N ILE A 155 5.84 -6.56 18.96
CA ILE A 155 5.16 -5.33 19.39
C ILE A 155 6.13 -4.18 19.68
N GLU A 156 7.22 -4.48 20.37
CA GLU A 156 8.23 -3.46 20.70
C GLU A 156 8.96 -2.96 19.45
N GLY A 157 9.31 -3.86 18.52
CA GLY A 157 9.92 -3.48 17.24
C GLY A 157 9.01 -2.67 16.33
N ALA A 158 7.69 -2.81 16.48
CA ALA A 158 6.70 -2.08 15.70
C ALA A 158 6.45 -0.65 16.20
N ARG A 159 6.69 -0.37 17.48
CA ARG A 159 6.32 0.90 18.14
C ARG A 159 6.98 2.11 17.49
N LYS A 160 8.31 2.12 17.42
CA LYS A 160 9.06 3.25 16.87
C LYS A 160 8.69 3.58 15.41
N PRO A 161 8.62 2.61 14.48
CA PRO A 161 8.16 2.88 13.11
C PRO A 161 6.78 3.51 13.03
N ILE A 162 5.79 3.01 13.81
CA ILE A 162 4.43 3.54 13.69
C ILE A 162 4.26 4.91 14.36
N GLU A 163 4.96 5.18 15.46
CA GLU A 163 5.03 6.51 16.05
C GLU A 163 5.63 7.49 15.06
N ARG A 164 6.74 7.12 14.40
CA ARG A 164 7.39 7.95 13.39
C ARG A 164 6.49 8.20 12.17
N THR A 165 5.72 7.21 11.73
CA THR A 165 4.70 7.41 10.69
C THR A 165 3.75 8.54 11.02
N LEU A 166 3.19 8.55 12.24
CA LEU A 166 2.20 9.54 12.66
C LEU A 166 2.80 10.92 12.98
N GLU A 167 4.11 11.00 13.24
CA GLU A 167 4.83 12.28 13.28
C GLU A 167 4.98 12.89 11.88
N LEU A 168 5.32 12.06 10.88
CA LEU A 168 5.53 12.49 9.50
C LEU A 168 4.22 12.77 8.75
N ASP A 169 3.21 11.94 8.99
CA ASP A 169 1.87 12.08 8.41
C ASP A 169 0.78 11.87 9.48
N PRO A 170 0.47 12.91 10.27
CA PRO A 170 -0.52 12.83 11.35
C PRO A 170 -1.94 12.43 10.89
N ARG A 171 -2.24 12.59 9.60
CA ARG A 171 -3.54 12.26 9.01
C ARG A 171 -3.55 10.93 8.24
N SER A 172 -2.53 10.12 8.36
CA SER A 172 -2.49 8.77 7.77
C SER A 172 -3.50 7.87 8.48
N ALA A 173 -4.61 7.54 7.80
CA ALA A 173 -5.58 6.59 8.34
C ALA A 173 -5.00 5.18 8.42
N HIS A 174 -4.13 4.82 7.48
CA HIS A 174 -3.41 3.55 7.52
C HIS A 174 -2.46 3.49 8.73
N GLY A 175 -1.69 4.56 8.98
CA GLY A 175 -0.84 4.66 10.17
C GLY A 175 -1.63 4.58 11.48
N ALA A 176 -2.76 5.30 11.57
CA ALA A 176 -3.62 5.25 12.74
C ALA A 176 -4.25 3.87 12.96
N HIS A 177 -4.63 3.16 11.89
CA HIS A 177 -5.10 1.78 11.95
C HIS A 177 -4.02 0.86 12.55
N VAL A 178 -2.78 0.93 12.06
CA VAL A 178 -1.69 0.09 12.56
C VAL A 178 -1.33 0.44 14.01
N MET A 179 -1.39 1.70 14.40
CA MET A 179 -1.21 2.10 15.81
C MET A 179 -2.30 1.50 16.71
N ALA A 180 -3.56 1.51 16.25
CA ALA A 180 -4.65 0.88 17.00
C ALA A 180 -4.46 -0.64 17.11
N HIS A 181 -3.99 -1.28 16.03
CA HIS A 181 -3.62 -2.70 16.00
C HIS A 181 -2.51 -3.02 17.00
N LEU A 182 -1.45 -2.22 17.04
CA LEU A 182 -0.36 -2.35 18.01
C LEU A 182 -0.89 -2.29 19.46
N HIS A 183 -1.76 -1.34 19.77
CA HIS A 183 -2.36 -1.25 21.10
C HIS A 183 -3.23 -2.48 21.43
N TYR A 184 -3.95 -2.99 20.44
CA TYR A 184 -4.79 -4.18 20.62
C TYR A 184 -3.96 -5.42 20.93
N GLU A 185 -2.94 -5.70 20.13
CA GLU A 185 -2.06 -6.86 20.29
C GLU A 185 -1.20 -6.77 21.59
N ALA A 186 -0.83 -5.55 21.98
CA ALA A 186 -0.18 -5.29 23.28
C ALA A 186 -1.10 -5.45 24.50
N GLY A 187 -2.39 -5.74 24.32
CA GLY A 187 -3.38 -5.77 25.40
C GLY A 187 -3.71 -4.39 25.99
N ALA A 188 -3.20 -3.30 25.41
CA ALA A 188 -3.32 -1.93 25.91
C ALA A 188 -4.60 -1.22 25.41
N ARG A 189 -5.77 -1.89 25.51
CA ARG A 189 -7.05 -1.45 24.93
C ARG A 189 -7.46 -0.03 25.35
N VAL A 190 -7.25 0.33 26.60
CA VAL A 190 -7.59 1.68 27.12
C VAL A 190 -6.74 2.75 26.42
N ALA A 191 -5.45 2.50 26.23
CA ALA A 191 -4.56 3.40 25.50
C ALA A 191 -4.95 3.52 24.02
N GLY A 192 -5.30 2.41 23.38
CA GLY A 192 -5.78 2.38 21.99
C GLY A 192 -7.07 3.18 21.81
N LEU A 193 -8.07 3.02 22.70
CA LEU A 193 -9.29 3.83 22.67
C LEU A 193 -8.99 5.32 22.86
N LYS A 194 -8.14 5.67 23.82
CA LYS A 194 -7.75 7.06 24.07
C LYS A 194 -7.06 7.67 22.82
N PHE A 195 -6.20 6.90 22.16
CA PHE A 195 -5.56 7.32 20.91
C PHE A 195 -6.61 7.59 19.81
N LEU A 196 -7.52 6.65 19.56
CA LEU A 196 -8.55 6.79 18.53
C LEU A 196 -9.50 7.96 18.81
N HIS A 197 -9.96 8.14 20.05
CA HIS A 197 -10.80 9.27 20.44
C HIS A 197 -10.13 10.63 20.18
N LYS A 198 -8.82 10.70 20.32
CA LYS A 198 -8.05 11.93 20.01
C LYS A 198 -7.86 12.10 18.50
N TRP A 199 -7.61 11.02 17.77
CA TRP A 199 -7.22 11.07 16.35
C TRP A 199 -8.40 11.24 15.39
N LEU A 200 -9.53 10.53 15.62
CA LEU A 200 -10.68 10.48 14.70
C LEU A 200 -11.32 11.85 14.41
N PRO A 201 -11.49 12.78 15.38
CA PRO A 201 -12.11 14.06 15.09
C PRO A 201 -11.38 14.91 14.05
N ASP A 202 -10.06 14.77 13.97
CA ASP A 202 -9.24 15.53 12.99
C ASP A 202 -9.20 14.85 11.62
N TYR A 203 -9.43 13.54 11.56
CA TYR A 203 -9.55 12.81 10.31
C TYR A 203 -10.91 13.04 9.63
N ALA A 204 -11.98 13.08 10.39
CA ALA A 204 -13.35 13.22 9.90
C ALA A 204 -13.70 14.64 9.38
N ARG A 205 -12.79 15.61 9.46
CA ARG A 205 -12.93 16.97 8.95
C ARG A 205 -12.18 17.14 7.64
#